data_d50bd0122282be767ef8fc6c772174cf
#
_entry.id   d50bd0122282be767ef8fc6c772174cf
#
_cell.length_a   1.000
_cell.length_b   1.000
_cell.length_c   1.000
_cell.angle_alpha   90.00
_cell.angle_beta   90.00
_cell.angle_gamma   90.00
#
_symmetry.space_group_name_H-M   'P 1'
#
loop_
_entity.id
_entity.type
_entity.pdbx_description
1 polymer ?
#
loop_
_entity_poly.entity_id
_entity_poly.type
_entity_poly.pdbx_seq_one_letter_code
_entity_poly.pdbx_strand_id
1 'polypeptide(L)'
;MILDTKADILVTHSFHFNNTKMHGLSGHLFEVLDYYWYFKNKGVNVKCLIPEVVTKETFNDFIKGHYSVDFDLNDMYFLDTKILAIKARNILVTDGGYWFLNQYKSKLLGNVFSFACGPSFLESEDKPEYVTFLADHKIYPGLGINYTKKVLPHLNHIPGDKPFAHITKNCRALSESQIKDLIRDYPDIVMYSDYLNIQNSTNKPIKNFNFSKYVYTPIMRHFDCSPRLIIECRILGIDFDLWNINYKDPGLERRLETDLDQFILGASDNIINYFN
;
A
#
# COMPACT_ATOMS: atom_id res chain seq x y z
N MET A 1 -6.72 -26.49 -2.97
CA MET A 1 -7.95 -26.18 -2.20
C MET A 1 -8.47 -24.82 -2.63
N ILE A 2 -9.79 -24.66 -2.79
CA ILE A 2 -10.40 -23.33 -2.92
C ILE A 2 -10.67 -22.83 -1.51
N LEU A 3 -10.17 -21.63 -1.21
CA LEU A 3 -10.50 -20.91 0.01
C LEU A 3 -11.85 -20.21 -0.20
N ASP A 4 -12.95 -20.79 0.24
CA ASP A 4 -14.28 -20.17 0.23
C ASP A 4 -14.49 -19.43 1.56
N THR A 5 -14.33 -18.12 1.54
CA THR A 5 -14.40 -17.28 2.75
C THR A 5 -15.83 -17.00 3.18
N LYS A 6 -16.80 -17.19 2.28
CA LYS A 6 -18.23 -16.78 2.46
C LYS A 6 -18.36 -15.33 2.93
N ALA A 7 -17.37 -14.50 2.60
CA ALA A 7 -17.38 -13.09 2.91
C ALA A 7 -18.17 -12.31 1.85
N ASP A 8 -18.79 -11.21 2.27
CA ASP A 8 -19.34 -10.22 1.33
C ASP A 8 -18.18 -9.48 0.66
N ILE A 9 -17.11 -9.21 1.41
CA ILE A 9 -15.88 -8.60 0.90
C ILE A 9 -14.67 -9.35 1.45
N LEU A 10 -13.79 -9.81 0.57
CA LEU A 10 -12.45 -10.27 0.91
C LEU A 10 -11.44 -9.20 0.52
N VAL A 11 -10.64 -8.72 1.47
CA VAL A 11 -9.58 -7.74 1.22
C VAL A 11 -8.22 -8.44 1.18
N THR A 12 -7.42 -8.13 0.19
CA THR A 12 -6.05 -8.64 0.04
C THR A 12 -5.21 -7.65 -0.78
N HIS A 13 -3.94 -7.95 -0.99
CA HIS A 13 -3.08 -7.30 -1.98
C HIS A 13 -2.50 -8.31 -2.96
N SER A 14 -1.73 -7.88 -3.96
CA SER A 14 -1.10 -8.77 -4.94
C SER A 14 -0.13 -9.75 -4.27
N PHE A 15 -0.15 -11.02 -4.70
CA PHE A 15 0.70 -12.09 -4.20
C PHE A 15 0.91 -13.18 -5.25
N HIS A 16 1.77 -14.13 -4.98
CA HIS A 16 1.91 -15.33 -5.80
C HIS A 16 1.26 -16.53 -5.12
N PHE A 17 0.29 -17.16 -5.78
CA PHE A 17 -0.16 -18.48 -5.37
C PHE A 17 1.04 -19.44 -5.43
N ASN A 18 1.16 -20.33 -4.48
CA ASN A 18 2.27 -21.27 -4.34
C ASN A 18 3.63 -20.63 -3.92
N ASN A 19 3.63 -19.40 -3.44
CA ASN A 19 4.83 -18.81 -2.90
C ASN A 19 5.14 -19.44 -1.53
N THR A 20 6.30 -20.06 -1.43
CA THR A 20 6.79 -20.69 -0.19
C THR A 20 7.78 -19.81 0.57
N LYS A 21 8.16 -18.66 0.01
CA LYS A 21 9.09 -17.74 0.66
C LYS A 21 8.35 -16.90 1.66
N MET A 22 8.82 -16.89 2.89
CA MET A 22 8.36 -15.92 3.87
C MET A 22 8.76 -14.52 3.38
N HIS A 23 7.77 -13.71 3.08
CA HIS A 23 7.97 -12.29 2.90
C HIS A 23 7.76 -11.62 4.25
N GLY A 24 8.57 -10.62 4.56
CA GLY A 24 8.29 -9.77 5.72
C GLY A 24 6.99 -9.01 5.53
N LEU A 25 6.40 -8.58 6.62
CA LEU A 25 5.19 -7.76 6.61
C LEU A 25 5.46 -6.48 5.80
N SER A 26 4.62 -6.24 4.80
CA SER A 26 4.81 -5.16 3.83
C SER A 26 3.96 -3.92 4.16
N GLY A 27 4.28 -2.79 3.50
CA GLY A 27 3.45 -1.59 3.59
C GLY A 27 2.02 -1.80 3.06
N HIS A 28 1.80 -2.74 2.14
CA HIS A 28 0.49 -3.07 1.60
C HIS A 28 -0.42 -3.75 2.64
N LEU A 29 0.17 -4.42 3.63
CA LEU A 29 -0.61 -5.01 4.71
C LEU A 29 -1.41 -3.96 5.48
N PHE A 30 -0.85 -2.77 5.69
CA PHE A 30 -1.58 -1.70 6.39
C PHE A 30 -2.83 -1.27 5.62
N GLU A 31 -2.77 -1.22 4.29
CA GLU A 31 -3.94 -0.92 3.47
C GLU A 31 -5.01 -2.01 3.59
N VAL A 32 -4.59 -3.28 3.56
CA VAL A 32 -5.52 -4.41 3.75
C VAL A 32 -6.22 -4.30 5.10
N LEU A 33 -5.48 -4.04 6.18
CA LEU A 33 -6.02 -3.94 7.53
C LEU A 33 -6.91 -2.71 7.72
N ASP A 34 -6.57 -1.59 7.11
CA ASP A 34 -7.36 -0.38 7.18
C ASP A 34 -8.71 -0.54 6.45
N TYR A 35 -8.73 -1.17 5.28
CA TYR A 35 -9.97 -1.49 4.58
C TYR A 35 -10.80 -2.54 5.31
N TYR A 36 -10.16 -3.56 5.87
CA TYR A 36 -10.86 -4.51 6.74
C TYR A 36 -11.60 -3.77 7.86
N TRP A 37 -10.90 -2.91 8.59
CA TRP A 37 -11.44 -2.17 9.72
C TRP A 37 -12.56 -1.23 9.31
N TYR A 38 -12.39 -0.55 8.19
CA TYR A 38 -13.42 0.30 7.61
C TYR A 38 -14.72 -0.48 7.33
N PHE A 39 -14.63 -1.58 6.60
CA PHE A 39 -15.80 -2.40 6.28
C PHE A 39 -16.42 -3.05 7.51
N LYS A 40 -15.60 -3.51 8.45
CA LYS A 40 -16.06 -4.10 9.71
C LYS A 40 -16.87 -3.09 10.52
N ASN A 41 -16.42 -1.84 10.62
CA ASN A 41 -17.14 -0.76 11.30
C ASN A 41 -18.46 -0.36 10.61
N LYS A 42 -18.60 -0.65 9.33
CA LYS A 42 -19.86 -0.46 8.59
C LYS A 42 -20.79 -1.69 8.67
N GLY A 43 -20.44 -2.69 9.46
CA GLY A 43 -21.24 -3.90 9.65
C GLY A 43 -21.18 -4.90 8.50
N VAL A 44 -20.21 -4.76 7.60
CA VAL A 44 -20.03 -5.68 6.47
C VAL A 44 -19.35 -6.97 6.95
N ASN A 45 -19.79 -8.12 6.42
CA ASN A 45 -19.10 -9.39 6.61
C ASN A 45 -17.81 -9.40 5.77
N VAL A 46 -16.76 -8.83 6.33
CA VAL A 46 -15.45 -8.68 5.69
C VAL A 46 -14.45 -9.70 6.26
N LYS A 47 -13.62 -10.23 5.37
CA LYS A 47 -12.49 -11.10 5.71
C LYS A 47 -11.22 -10.55 5.05
N CYS A 48 -10.06 -10.94 5.59
CA CYS A 48 -8.76 -10.63 4.98
C CYS A 48 -8.05 -11.90 4.56
N LEU A 49 -7.39 -11.85 3.41
CA LEU A 49 -6.32 -12.78 3.09
C LEU A 49 -5.00 -12.04 3.28
N ILE A 50 -4.19 -12.51 4.21
CA ILE A 50 -2.85 -12.00 4.49
C ILE A 50 -1.88 -12.76 3.59
N PRO A 51 -1.38 -12.13 2.50
CA PRO A 51 -0.57 -12.84 1.51
C PRO A 51 0.88 -13.03 1.92
N GLU A 52 1.33 -12.33 2.94
CA GLU A 52 2.62 -12.60 3.56
C GLU A 52 2.55 -13.97 4.25
N VAL A 53 3.53 -14.82 3.96
CA VAL A 53 3.63 -16.13 4.59
C VAL A 53 4.10 -15.93 6.04
N VAL A 54 3.17 -15.66 6.92
CA VAL A 54 3.39 -15.44 8.34
C VAL A 54 2.50 -16.37 9.15
N THR A 55 2.93 -16.71 10.36
CA THR A 55 2.08 -17.47 11.28
C THR A 55 1.04 -16.53 11.91
N LYS A 56 -0.02 -17.12 12.43
CA LYS A 56 -1.04 -16.40 13.20
C LYS A 56 -0.43 -15.65 14.41
N GLU A 57 0.52 -16.31 15.06
CA GLU A 57 1.22 -15.77 16.22
C GLU A 57 2.06 -14.54 15.85
N THR A 58 2.90 -14.66 14.81
CA THR A 58 3.73 -13.54 14.32
C THR A 58 2.88 -12.36 13.88
N PHE A 59 1.77 -12.63 13.17
CA PHE A 59 0.84 -11.59 12.78
C PHE A 59 0.16 -10.93 13.97
N ASN A 60 -0.28 -11.71 14.96
CA ASN A 60 -0.92 -11.19 16.16
C ASN A 60 0.04 -10.30 16.99
N ASP A 61 1.30 -10.70 17.12
CA ASP A 61 2.32 -9.90 17.80
C ASP A 61 2.59 -8.60 17.06
N PHE A 62 2.63 -8.65 15.72
CA PHE A 62 2.74 -7.45 14.89
C PHE A 62 1.55 -6.51 15.11
N ILE A 63 0.33 -7.02 15.07
CA ILE A 63 -0.88 -6.22 15.29
C ILE A 63 -0.86 -5.55 16.66
N LYS A 64 -0.57 -6.29 17.71
CA LYS A 64 -0.49 -5.75 19.09
C LYS A 64 0.58 -4.66 19.23
N GLY A 65 1.68 -4.78 18.48
CA GLY A 65 2.75 -3.79 18.51
C GLY A 65 2.42 -2.50 17.74
N HIS A 66 1.50 -2.54 16.76
CA HIS A 66 1.27 -1.44 15.83
C HIS A 66 -0.15 -0.87 15.87
N TYR A 67 -1.12 -1.68 16.29
CA TYR A 67 -2.51 -1.27 16.39
C TYR A 67 -2.98 -1.40 17.82
N SER A 68 -3.61 -0.38 18.36
CA SER A 68 -4.28 -0.42 19.68
C SER A 68 -5.71 -0.95 19.59
N VAL A 69 -6.05 -1.68 18.53
CA VAL A 69 -7.35 -2.27 18.29
C VAL A 69 -7.20 -3.78 18.16
N ASP A 70 -8.17 -4.50 18.66
CA ASP A 70 -8.22 -5.95 18.49
C ASP A 70 -8.78 -6.28 17.11
N PHE A 71 -8.05 -7.13 16.38
CA PHE A 71 -8.53 -7.73 15.14
C PHE A 71 -9.09 -9.11 15.45
N ASP A 72 -10.25 -9.42 14.88
CA ASP A 72 -10.79 -10.77 14.96
C ASP A 72 -9.96 -11.70 14.07
N LEU A 73 -9.10 -12.50 14.67
CA LEU A 73 -8.25 -13.45 13.96
C LEU A 73 -9.04 -14.55 13.21
N ASN A 74 -10.35 -14.70 13.49
CA ASN A 74 -11.22 -15.59 12.71
C ASN A 74 -11.61 -14.98 11.37
N ASP A 75 -11.41 -13.68 11.19
CA ASP A 75 -11.59 -12.99 9.92
C ASP A 75 -10.31 -13.00 9.07
N MET A 76 -9.18 -13.47 9.61
CA MET A 76 -7.88 -13.45 8.96
C MET A 76 -7.51 -14.82 8.40
N TYR A 77 -7.39 -14.92 7.10
CA TYR A 77 -6.82 -16.05 6.40
C TYR A 77 -5.37 -15.78 6.07
N PHE A 78 -4.53 -16.78 6.22
CA PHE A 78 -3.11 -16.69 5.90
C PHE A 78 -2.84 -17.48 4.63
N LEU A 79 -1.97 -16.95 3.77
CA LEU A 79 -1.61 -17.64 2.55
C LEU A 79 -0.92 -18.97 2.88
N ASP A 80 -1.49 -20.03 2.34
CA ASP A 80 -0.95 -21.39 2.41
C ASP A 80 -0.75 -21.89 0.97
N THR A 81 0.33 -22.63 0.73
CA THR A 81 0.64 -23.25 -0.57
C THR A 81 -0.47 -24.18 -1.09
N LYS A 82 -1.34 -24.64 -0.21
CA LYS A 82 -2.52 -25.45 -0.56
C LYS A 82 -3.66 -24.63 -1.15
N ILE A 83 -3.64 -23.29 -0.98
CA ILE A 83 -4.66 -22.41 -1.55
C ILE A 83 -4.35 -22.23 -3.04
N LEU A 84 -5.24 -22.73 -3.87
CA LEU A 84 -5.13 -22.65 -5.34
C LEU A 84 -6.03 -21.58 -5.94
N ALA A 85 -7.09 -21.21 -5.25
CA ALA A 85 -8.03 -20.16 -5.62
C ALA A 85 -8.72 -19.60 -4.36
N ILE A 86 -9.20 -18.38 -4.47
CA ILE A 86 -9.97 -17.71 -3.42
C ILE A 86 -11.37 -17.39 -3.93
N LYS A 87 -12.36 -17.47 -3.04
CA LYS A 87 -13.75 -17.20 -3.36
C LYS A 87 -14.39 -16.30 -2.30
N ALA A 88 -15.02 -15.23 -2.76
CA ALA A 88 -15.85 -14.33 -1.98
C ALA A 88 -16.90 -13.70 -2.91
N ARG A 89 -17.92 -13.03 -2.38
CA ARG A 89 -18.85 -12.27 -3.22
C ARG A 89 -18.11 -11.16 -3.97
N ASN A 90 -17.32 -10.37 -3.25
CA ASN A 90 -16.46 -9.32 -3.78
C ASN A 90 -15.02 -9.52 -3.27
N ILE A 91 -14.04 -9.26 -4.11
CA ILE A 91 -12.61 -9.37 -3.79
C ILE A 91 -11.98 -8.00 -4.06
N LEU A 92 -11.50 -7.33 -3.00
CA LEU A 92 -10.76 -6.08 -3.12
C LEU A 92 -9.26 -6.38 -3.07
N VAL A 93 -8.57 -6.09 -4.17
CA VAL A 93 -7.10 -6.15 -4.27
C VAL A 93 -6.58 -4.73 -4.10
N THR A 94 -5.94 -4.43 -2.97
CA THR A 94 -5.48 -3.06 -2.65
C THR A 94 -4.27 -2.62 -3.48
N ASP A 95 -3.46 -3.56 -3.92
CA ASP A 95 -2.38 -3.34 -4.88
C ASP A 95 -2.81 -3.85 -6.26
N GLY A 96 -3.07 -2.93 -7.17
CA GLY A 96 -3.63 -3.20 -8.49
C GLY A 96 -2.66 -3.71 -9.55
N GLY A 97 -1.62 -4.43 -9.18
CA GLY A 97 -0.66 -4.98 -10.15
C GLY A 97 -1.34 -5.82 -11.24
N TYR A 98 -1.30 -5.37 -12.50
CA TYR A 98 -1.95 -6.08 -13.62
C TYR A 98 -1.41 -7.49 -13.83
N TRP A 99 -0.13 -7.71 -13.56
CA TRP A 99 0.46 -9.05 -13.61
C TRP A 99 -0.31 -10.05 -12.74
N PHE A 100 -0.69 -9.66 -11.52
CA PHE A 100 -1.45 -10.50 -10.60
C PHE A 100 -2.86 -10.73 -11.13
N LEU A 101 -3.53 -9.65 -11.51
CA LEU A 101 -4.90 -9.70 -11.99
C LEU A 101 -5.00 -10.56 -13.26
N ASN A 102 -4.14 -10.33 -14.26
CA ASN A 102 -4.14 -11.10 -15.50
C ASN A 102 -3.75 -12.57 -15.28
N GLN A 103 -2.72 -12.82 -14.47
CA GLN A 103 -2.23 -14.17 -14.24
C GLN A 103 -3.23 -15.04 -13.46
N TYR A 104 -3.99 -14.44 -12.55
CA TYR A 104 -4.81 -15.19 -11.61
C TYR A 104 -6.33 -15.02 -11.81
N LYS A 105 -6.76 -14.56 -12.97
CA LYS A 105 -8.19 -14.41 -13.31
C LYS A 105 -9.03 -15.61 -12.91
N SER A 106 -8.61 -16.82 -13.27
CA SER A 106 -9.34 -18.06 -12.99
C SER A 106 -9.29 -18.51 -11.51
N LYS A 107 -8.51 -17.81 -10.69
CA LYS A 107 -8.33 -18.10 -9.27
C LYS A 107 -9.00 -17.09 -8.34
N LEU A 108 -9.49 -15.98 -8.89
CA LEU A 108 -10.23 -14.95 -8.18
C LEU A 108 -11.72 -15.14 -8.47
N LEU A 109 -12.39 -15.92 -7.60
CA LEU A 109 -13.78 -16.35 -7.82
C LEU A 109 -14.76 -15.41 -7.13
N GLY A 110 -15.11 -14.32 -7.80
CA GLY A 110 -16.03 -13.29 -7.33
C GLY A 110 -15.95 -12.03 -8.19
N ASN A 111 -16.64 -10.97 -7.79
CA ASN A 111 -16.46 -9.65 -8.40
C ASN A 111 -15.12 -9.07 -7.93
N VAL A 112 -14.25 -8.70 -8.86
CA VAL A 112 -12.90 -8.22 -8.51
C VAL A 112 -12.85 -6.71 -8.65
N PHE A 113 -12.38 -6.07 -7.59
CA PHE A 113 -12.14 -4.63 -7.50
C PHE A 113 -10.67 -4.37 -7.22
N SER A 114 -10.11 -3.33 -7.81
CA SER A 114 -8.72 -2.96 -7.56
C SER A 114 -8.51 -1.47 -7.66
N PHE A 115 -7.41 -0.99 -7.03
CA PHE A 115 -6.90 0.33 -7.29
C PHE A 115 -5.88 0.26 -8.41
N ALA A 116 -5.99 1.16 -9.37
CA ALA A 116 -4.94 1.31 -10.37
C ALA A 116 -3.73 2.02 -9.77
N CYS A 117 -2.55 1.55 -10.08
CA CYS A 117 -1.30 2.15 -9.60
C CYS A 117 -0.87 3.40 -10.40
N GLY A 118 -1.74 3.97 -11.25
CA GLY A 118 -1.48 5.23 -11.94
C GLY A 118 -2.13 5.34 -13.33
N PRO A 119 -2.12 6.54 -13.92
CA PRO A 119 -2.75 6.79 -15.22
C PRO A 119 -2.23 5.90 -16.35
N SER A 120 -0.93 5.61 -16.37
CA SER A 120 -0.34 4.72 -17.37
C SER A 120 -0.88 3.28 -17.30
N PHE A 121 -1.40 2.87 -16.16
CA PHE A 121 -2.08 1.58 -16.02
C PHE A 121 -3.53 1.64 -16.52
N LEU A 122 -4.19 2.78 -16.38
CA LEU A 122 -5.57 2.95 -16.84
C LEU A 122 -5.67 2.93 -18.36
N GLU A 123 -4.63 3.41 -19.04
CA GLU A 123 -4.53 3.48 -20.49
C GLU A 123 -3.87 2.23 -21.12
N SER A 124 -3.42 1.28 -20.29
CA SER A 124 -2.74 0.08 -20.75
C SER A 124 -3.71 -0.87 -21.46
N GLU A 125 -3.30 -1.41 -22.61
CA GLU A 125 -4.00 -2.49 -23.33
C GLU A 125 -4.08 -3.78 -22.46
N ASP A 126 -3.21 -3.93 -21.48
CA ASP A 126 -3.18 -5.07 -20.56
C ASP A 126 -4.22 -4.97 -19.43
N LYS A 127 -5.04 -3.92 -19.40
CA LYS A 127 -6.07 -3.72 -18.37
C LYS A 127 -7.12 -4.84 -18.43
N PRO A 128 -7.24 -5.67 -17.38
CA PRO A 128 -8.19 -6.78 -17.41
C PRO A 128 -9.64 -6.29 -17.28
N GLU A 129 -10.47 -6.62 -18.26
CA GLU A 129 -11.87 -6.21 -18.36
C GLU A 129 -12.76 -6.74 -17.22
N TYR A 130 -12.39 -7.85 -16.59
CA TYR A 130 -13.17 -8.47 -15.51
C TYR A 130 -12.99 -7.76 -14.15
N VAL A 131 -12.12 -6.75 -14.09
CA VAL A 131 -11.82 -6.00 -12.86
C VAL A 131 -12.48 -4.64 -12.92
N THR A 132 -13.18 -4.27 -11.84
CA THR A 132 -13.63 -2.90 -11.64
C THR A 132 -12.49 -2.09 -11.03
N PHE A 133 -11.92 -1.17 -11.81
CA PHE A 133 -10.87 -0.28 -11.33
C PHE A 133 -11.49 0.93 -10.63
N LEU A 134 -11.27 1.03 -9.33
CA LEU A 134 -11.85 2.09 -8.51
C LEU A 134 -11.31 3.48 -8.89
N ALA A 135 -10.09 3.53 -9.42
CA ALA A 135 -9.50 4.78 -9.94
C ALA A 135 -10.25 5.35 -11.15
N ASP A 136 -10.90 4.51 -11.97
CA ASP A 136 -11.76 4.97 -13.07
C ASP A 136 -12.94 5.80 -12.53
N HIS A 137 -13.31 5.56 -11.29
CA HIS A 137 -14.34 6.29 -10.56
C HIS A 137 -13.76 7.37 -9.63
N LYS A 138 -12.49 7.75 -9.83
CA LYS A 138 -11.76 8.74 -9.01
C LYS A 138 -11.61 8.32 -7.54
N ILE A 139 -11.64 7.03 -7.28
CA ILE A 139 -11.36 6.47 -5.96
C ILE A 139 -9.93 5.95 -5.98
N TYR A 140 -9.09 6.52 -5.13
CA TYR A 140 -7.67 6.17 -5.03
C TYR A 140 -7.38 5.60 -3.65
N PRO A 141 -6.38 4.70 -3.51
CA PRO A 141 -5.97 4.22 -2.21
C PRO A 141 -5.53 5.40 -1.35
N GLY A 142 -5.99 5.41 -0.12
CA GLY A 142 -5.64 6.41 0.88
C GLY A 142 -4.88 5.78 2.04
N LEU A 143 -4.35 6.62 2.92
CA LEU A 143 -3.98 6.15 4.24
C LEU A 143 -5.26 5.92 5.02
N GLY A 144 -5.43 4.72 5.56
CA GLY A 144 -6.56 4.44 6.42
C GLY A 144 -6.46 5.22 7.72
N ILE A 145 -7.61 5.47 8.32
CA ILE A 145 -7.72 6.20 9.59
C ILE A 145 -6.94 5.49 10.71
N ASN A 146 -6.91 4.17 10.67
CA ASN A 146 -6.19 3.38 11.66
C ASN A 146 -4.67 3.49 11.51
N TYR A 147 -4.17 3.46 10.26
CA TYR A 147 -2.76 3.70 10.00
C TYR A 147 -2.33 5.06 10.57
N THR A 148 -3.07 6.10 10.27
CA THR A 148 -2.74 7.46 10.70
C THR A 148 -2.81 7.64 12.21
N LYS A 149 -3.86 7.13 12.85
CA LYS A 149 -4.08 7.33 14.29
C LYS A 149 -3.34 6.32 15.17
N LYS A 150 -3.01 5.13 14.65
CA LYS A 150 -2.51 4.01 15.44
C LYS A 150 -1.07 3.62 15.09
N VAL A 151 -0.65 3.74 13.83
CA VAL A 151 0.69 3.35 13.39
C VAL A 151 1.64 4.54 13.36
N LEU A 152 1.24 5.63 12.71
CA LEU A 152 2.09 6.81 12.54
C LEU A 152 2.66 7.37 13.85
N PRO A 153 1.89 7.47 14.95
CA PRO A 153 2.43 7.95 16.22
C PRO A 153 3.54 7.05 16.81
N HIS A 154 3.60 5.79 16.40
CA HIS A 154 4.65 4.86 16.84
C HIS A 154 5.86 4.84 15.89
N LEU A 155 5.81 5.57 14.78
CA LEU A 155 6.97 5.74 13.93
C LEU A 155 7.95 6.68 14.60
N ASN A 156 9.20 6.25 14.72
CA ASN A 156 10.26 7.11 15.22
C ASN A 156 10.51 8.25 14.22
N HIS A 157 10.11 9.44 14.57
CA HIS A 157 10.52 10.65 13.89
C HIS A 157 11.61 11.33 14.73
N ILE A 158 12.86 11.04 14.39
CA ILE A 158 14.02 11.75 14.90
C ILE A 158 14.48 12.61 13.72
N PRO A 159 14.34 13.94 13.81
CA PRO A 159 14.81 14.81 12.73
C PRO A 159 16.27 14.51 12.43
N GLY A 160 16.54 14.14 11.17
CA GLY A 160 17.90 13.98 10.66
C GLY A 160 18.40 15.28 10.06
N ASP A 161 19.67 15.33 9.70
CA ASP A 161 20.33 16.47 9.07
C ASP A 161 20.45 16.34 7.54
N LYS A 162 20.17 15.16 6.99
CA LYS A 162 20.37 14.84 5.57
C LYS A 162 19.06 14.64 4.81
N PRO A 163 18.98 15.08 3.56
CA PRO A 163 17.87 14.74 2.69
C PRO A 163 17.92 13.26 2.32
N PHE A 164 16.75 12.71 2.00
CA PHE A 164 16.57 11.31 1.69
C PHE A 164 15.77 11.11 0.41
N ALA A 165 16.24 10.23 -0.48
CA ALA A 165 15.49 9.75 -1.63
C ALA A 165 15.30 8.24 -1.59
N HIS A 166 14.06 7.79 -1.70
CA HIS A 166 13.75 6.37 -1.79
C HIS A 166 13.95 5.88 -3.23
N ILE A 167 15.09 5.30 -3.51
CA ILE A 167 15.45 4.76 -4.82
C ILE A 167 15.48 3.24 -4.72
N THR A 168 14.65 2.58 -5.54
CA THR A 168 14.59 1.11 -5.60
C THR A 168 15.02 0.61 -6.97
N LYS A 169 15.63 -0.57 -7.03
CA LYS A 169 16.11 -1.17 -8.27
C LYS A 169 15.01 -1.39 -9.32
N ASN A 170 13.77 -1.57 -8.88
CA ASN A 170 12.69 -2.03 -9.75
C ASN A 170 11.75 -0.92 -10.24
N CYS A 171 11.48 0.07 -9.41
CA CYS A 171 10.45 1.07 -9.69
C CYS A 171 11.00 2.50 -9.78
N ARG A 172 12.09 2.78 -9.08
CA ARG A 172 12.67 4.12 -8.95
C ARG A 172 14.17 4.12 -9.26
N ALA A 173 14.60 3.27 -10.20
CA ALA A 173 15.97 3.26 -10.65
C ALA A 173 16.23 4.52 -11.49
N LEU A 174 17.09 5.38 -11.00
CA LEU A 174 17.61 6.52 -11.76
C LEU A 174 18.78 6.06 -12.64
N SER A 175 18.92 6.66 -13.81
CA SER A 175 20.12 6.51 -14.63
C SER A 175 21.34 7.12 -13.92
N GLU A 176 22.53 6.75 -14.33
CA GLU A 176 23.77 7.35 -13.78
C GLU A 176 23.81 8.87 -13.89
N SER A 177 23.32 9.43 -15.02
CA SER A 177 23.24 10.88 -15.17
C SER A 177 22.26 11.50 -14.18
N GLN A 178 21.08 10.92 -13.99
CA GLN A 178 20.10 11.40 -13.02
C GLN A 178 20.64 11.29 -11.58
N ILE A 179 21.39 10.24 -11.25
CA ILE A 179 22.04 10.12 -9.94
C ILE A 179 23.05 11.24 -9.74
N LYS A 180 23.90 11.53 -10.76
CA LYS A 180 24.86 12.63 -10.70
C LYS A 180 24.17 13.99 -10.53
N ASP A 181 23.09 14.22 -11.25
CA ASP A 181 22.29 15.44 -11.11
C ASP A 181 21.65 15.55 -9.73
N LEU A 182 21.11 14.45 -9.21
CA LEU A 182 20.51 14.40 -7.88
C LEU A 182 21.56 14.71 -6.78
N ILE A 183 22.77 14.12 -6.89
CA ILE A 183 23.87 14.39 -5.95
C ILE A 183 24.36 15.84 -6.09
N ARG A 184 24.40 16.38 -7.30
CA ARG A 184 24.76 17.80 -7.48
C ARG A 184 23.78 18.73 -6.78
N ASP A 185 22.47 18.44 -6.89
CA ASP A 185 21.40 19.26 -6.32
C ASP A 185 21.25 19.04 -4.81
N TYR A 186 21.60 17.86 -4.32
CA TYR A 186 21.60 17.46 -2.90
C TYR A 186 22.89 16.69 -2.53
N PRO A 187 24.01 17.39 -2.25
CA PRO A 187 25.32 16.75 -2.07
C PRO A 187 25.38 15.69 -0.97
N ASP A 188 24.59 15.86 0.08
CA ASP A 188 24.59 14.94 1.24
C ASP A 188 23.38 13.96 1.23
N ILE A 189 22.72 13.80 0.09
CA ILE A 189 21.52 12.96 0.00
C ILE A 189 21.82 11.50 0.32
N VAL A 190 20.98 10.94 1.16
CA VAL A 190 21.02 9.50 1.46
C VAL A 190 20.07 8.78 0.51
N MET A 191 20.59 7.83 -0.21
CA MET A 191 19.85 6.96 -1.13
C MET A 191 19.92 5.52 -0.65
N TYR A 192 18.93 4.70 -0.95
CA TYR A 192 18.87 3.28 -0.57
C TYR A 192 19.00 3.05 0.94
N SER A 193 18.34 3.82 1.73
CA SER A 193 18.52 3.71 3.16
C SER A 193 17.65 2.64 3.79
N ASP A 194 18.14 2.11 4.90
CA ASP A 194 17.40 1.25 5.82
C ASP A 194 16.27 1.98 6.55
N TYR A 195 16.08 3.28 6.29
CA TYR A 195 15.02 4.08 6.90
C TYR A 195 13.63 3.55 6.64
N LEU A 196 13.44 2.95 5.46
CA LEU A 196 12.17 2.40 5.04
C LEU A 196 12.10 0.88 5.12
N ASN A 197 13.16 0.22 5.59
CA ASN A 197 13.13 -1.21 5.79
C ASN A 197 12.12 -1.57 6.88
N ILE A 198 11.09 -2.26 6.47
CA ILE A 198 10.19 -2.97 7.38
C ILE A 198 11.03 -4.12 7.93
N GLN A 199 11.58 -3.94 9.12
CA GLN A 199 12.32 -5.02 9.75
C GLN A 199 11.35 -6.10 10.18
N ASN A 200 11.64 -7.32 9.79
CA ASN A 200 10.89 -8.54 10.08
C ASN A 200 10.81 -8.90 11.58
N SER A 201 11.24 -8.04 12.47
CA SER A 201 11.19 -8.27 13.90
C SER A 201 10.04 -7.51 14.54
N THR A 202 9.22 -8.24 15.18
CA THR A 202 7.94 -7.94 15.81
C THR A 202 7.89 -6.75 16.79
N ASN A 203 9.01 -6.18 17.20
CA ASN A 203 9.06 -5.18 18.26
C ASN A 203 9.78 -3.88 17.87
N LYS A 204 10.03 -3.64 16.59
CA LYS A 204 10.70 -2.40 16.14
C LYS A 204 9.77 -1.56 15.30
N PRO A 205 9.88 -0.22 15.36
CA PRO A 205 9.11 0.65 14.49
C PRO A 205 9.35 0.29 13.03
N ILE A 206 8.28 0.29 12.24
CA ILE A 206 8.25 -0.15 10.86
C ILE A 206 9.06 0.78 9.96
N LYS A 207 9.09 2.05 10.30
CA LYS A 207 9.83 3.07 9.58
C LYS A 207 10.53 3.99 10.57
N ASN A 208 11.69 4.45 10.16
CA ASN A 208 12.45 5.45 10.88
C ASN A 208 12.59 6.69 9.97
N PHE A 209 11.95 7.79 10.37
CA PHE A 209 11.95 9.05 9.63
C PHE A 209 13.05 9.97 10.18
N ASN A 210 14.30 9.56 10.08
CA ASN A 210 15.44 10.32 10.57
C ASN A 210 16.17 11.09 9.46
N PHE A 211 15.41 11.79 8.63
CA PHE A 211 15.94 12.65 7.57
C PHE A 211 15.35 14.06 7.70
N SER A 212 16.07 15.04 7.15
CA SER A 212 15.63 16.45 7.18
C SER A 212 14.55 16.75 6.14
N LYS A 213 14.60 16.07 5.00
CA LYS A 213 13.72 16.30 3.85
C LYS A 213 13.57 15.02 3.03
N TYR A 214 12.40 14.77 2.50
CA TYR A 214 12.17 13.73 1.52
C TYR A 214 12.25 14.29 0.09
N VAL A 215 13.10 13.70 -0.74
CA VAL A 215 13.21 14.04 -2.16
C VAL A 215 12.48 12.97 -2.98
N TYR A 216 11.32 13.33 -3.48
CA TYR A 216 10.53 12.45 -4.35
C TYR A 216 11.08 12.50 -5.76
N THR A 217 11.58 11.38 -6.26
CA THR A 217 12.19 11.25 -7.58
C THR A 217 11.22 10.62 -8.59
N PRO A 218 11.40 10.88 -9.90
CA PRO A 218 10.59 10.26 -10.94
C PRO A 218 10.61 8.74 -10.88
N ILE A 219 9.52 8.13 -11.28
CA ILE A 219 9.39 6.69 -11.45
C ILE A 219 9.53 6.37 -12.93
N MET A 220 10.40 5.40 -13.27
CA MET A 220 10.76 5.12 -14.68
C MET A 220 9.63 4.54 -15.53
N ARG A 221 8.67 3.86 -14.94
CA ARG A 221 7.68 3.08 -15.72
C ARG A 221 6.24 3.23 -15.26
N HIS A 222 6.01 3.70 -14.07
CA HIS A 222 4.71 3.73 -13.45
C HIS A 222 4.54 5.01 -12.66
N PHE A 223 3.34 5.46 -12.65
CA PHE A 223 2.86 6.48 -11.79
C PHE A 223 2.68 5.91 -10.38
N ASP A 224 3.19 6.56 -9.37
CA ASP A 224 2.84 6.25 -8.00
C ASP A 224 1.57 7.04 -7.65
N CYS A 225 0.41 6.47 -7.94
CA CYS A 225 -0.86 7.11 -7.61
C CYS A 225 -1.09 7.22 -6.09
N SER A 226 -0.20 6.61 -5.31
CA SER A 226 -0.27 6.63 -3.86
C SER A 226 1.11 6.87 -3.24
N PRO A 227 1.74 8.05 -3.48
CA PRO A 227 3.03 8.36 -2.85
C PRO A 227 2.88 8.50 -1.33
N ARG A 228 2.69 7.36 -0.67
CA ARG A 228 2.41 7.25 0.76
C ARG A 228 3.42 8.05 1.59
N LEU A 229 4.70 8.00 1.22
CA LEU A 229 5.75 8.69 1.94
C LEU A 229 5.59 10.21 1.94
N ILE A 230 5.04 10.82 0.87
CA ILE A 230 4.72 12.24 0.85
C ILE A 230 3.64 12.56 1.90
N ILE A 231 2.60 11.74 1.97
CA ILE A 231 1.53 11.94 2.96
C ILE A 231 2.06 11.74 4.39
N GLU A 232 2.89 10.72 4.60
CA GLU A 232 3.53 10.48 5.89
C GLU A 232 4.41 11.67 6.31
N CYS A 233 5.19 12.23 5.39
CA CYS A 233 5.98 13.44 5.63
C CYS A 233 5.08 14.65 5.99
N ARG A 234 3.99 14.86 5.25
CA ARG A 234 3.04 15.94 5.57
C ARG A 234 2.45 15.81 6.97
N ILE A 235 2.06 14.59 7.37
CA ILE A 235 1.50 14.32 8.70
C ILE A 235 2.55 14.54 9.80
N LEU A 236 3.80 14.18 9.54
CA LEU A 236 4.90 14.31 10.49
C LEU A 236 5.58 15.69 10.46
N GLY A 237 5.13 16.60 9.57
CA GLY A 237 5.75 17.91 9.41
C GLY A 237 7.16 17.87 8.82
N ILE A 238 7.47 16.84 8.03
CA ILE A 238 8.76 16.71 7.35
C ILE A 238 8.65 17.34 5.97
N ASP A 239 9.60 18.20 5.62
CA ASP A 239 9.68 18.81 4.29
C ASP A 239 9.88 17.78 3.20
N PHE A 240 9.36 18.08 2.00
CA PHE A 240 9.62 17.26 0.82
C PHE A 240 9.77 18.12 -0.44
N ASP A 241 10.53 17.63 -1.39
CA ASP A 241 10.71 18.21 -2.71
C ASP A 241 10.30 17.22 -3.81
N LEU A 242 9.75 17.76 -4.91
CA LEU A 242 9.43 17.01 -6.12
C LEU A 242 10.55 17.24 -7.15
N TRP A 243 11.55 16.37 -7.15
CA TRP A 243 12.72 16.51 -7.99
C TRP A 243 12.49 15.95 -9.39
N ASN A 244 12.66 16.81 -10.43
CA ASN A 244 12.51 16.45 -11.85
C ASN A 244 11.16 15.78 -12.20
N ILE A 245 10.08 16.21 -11.57
CA ILE A 245 8.74 15.77 -11.91
C ILE A 245 8.21 16.60 -13.07
N ASN A 246 8.18 16.02 -14.27
CA ASN A 246 7.80 16.70 -15.52
C ASN A 246 6.35 16.43 -15.95
N TYR A 247 5.55 15.79 -15.14
CA TYR A 247 4.18 15.44 -15.48
C TYR A 247 3.21 15.78 -14.35
N LYS A 248 2.00 16.09 -14.73
CA LYS A 248 0.90 16.25 -13.78
C LYS A 248 0.36 14.87 -13.45
N ASP A 249 0.63 14.44 -12.24
CA ASP A 249 0.03 13.26 -11.67
C ASP A 249 -1.23 13.65 -10.90
N PRO A 250 -2.43 13.28 -11.38
CA PRO A 250 -3.65 13.59 -10.66
C PRO A 250 -3.67 13.00 -9.24
N GLY A 251 -3.03 11.84 -9.07
CA GLY A 251 -2.85 11.24 -7.75
C GLY A 251 -1.91 12.07 -6.86
N LEU A 252 -0.80 12.55 -7.41
CA LEU A 252 0.15 13.40 -6.72
C LEU A 252 -0.46 14.77 -6.41
N GLU A 253 -1.09 15.45 -7.38
CA GLU A 253 -1.78 16.73 -7.17
C GLU A 253 -2.79 16.60 -6.03
N ARG A 254 -3.65 15.58 -6.06
CA ARG A 254 -4.61 15.34 -5.00
C ARG A 254 -3.95 15.18 -3.64
N ARG A 255 -2.80 14.50 -3.56
CA ARG A 255 -2.09 14.27 -2.29
C ARG A 255 -1.36 15.50 -1.77
N LEU A 256 -1.02 16.43 -2.65
CA LEU A 256 -0.42 17.70 -2.28
C LEU A 256 -1.47 18.71 -1.80
N GLU A 257 -2.62 18.75 -2.45
CA GLU A 257 -3.63 19.81 -2.30
C GLU A 257 -4.73 19.46 -1.31
N THR A 258 -5.04 18.16 -1.12
CA THR A 258 -6.15 17.74 -0.25
C THR A 258 -5.81 18.01 1.21
N ASP A 259 -6.79 18.50 1.96
CA ASP A 259 -6.76 18.52 3.42
C ASP A 259 -6.46 17.10 3.96
N LEU A 260 -5.49 16.99 4.87
CA LEU A 260 -5.06 15.71 5.39
C LEU A 260 -6.20 14.94 6.06
N ASP A 261 -7.08 15.64 6.78
CA ASP A 261 -8.22 15.01 7.43
C ASP A 261 -9.22 14.48 6.41
N GLN A 262 -9.49 15.24 5.35
CA GLN A 262 -10.34 14.76 4.24
C GLN A 262 -9.68 13.62 3.46
N PHE A 263 -8.37 13.63 3.31
CA PHE A 263 -7.66 12.57 2.63
C PHE A 263 -7.73 11.25 3.41
N ILE A 264 -7.58 11.30 4.72
CA ILE A 264 -7.63 10.14 5.62
C ILE A 264 -9.05 9.58 5.70
N LEU A 265 -10.06 10.45 5.70
CA LEU A 265 -11.47 10.08 5.79
C LEU A 265 -12.10 9.83 4.41
N GLY A 266 -11.79 10.67 3.43
CA GLY A 266 -12.55 10.77 2.18
C GLY A 266 -12.27 9.67 1.16
N ALA A 267 -11.13 8.98 1.23
CA ALA A 267 -10.85 7.88 0.31
C ALA A 267 -11.74 6.65 0.57
N SER A 268 -12.22 6.50 1.81
CA SER A 268 -12.96 5.33 2.24
C SER A 268 -14.48 5.51 2.23
N ASP A 269 -15.02 6.72 2.35
CA ASP A 269 -16.47 6.88 2.57
C ASP A 269 -17.33 6.54 1.34
N ASN A 270 -16.77 6.63 0.15
CA ASN A 270 -17.49 6.30 -1.08
C ASN A 270 -17.26 4.86 -1.57
N ILE A 271 -16.26 4.17 -1.05
CA ILE A 271 -15.87 2.87 -1.58
C ILE A 271 -16.94 1.80 -1.33
N ILE A 272 -17.67 1.89 -0.21
CA ILE A 272 -18.68 0.90 0.13
C ILE A 272 -19.80 0.82 -0.91
N ASN A 273 -20.10 1.91 -1.61
CA ASN A 273 -21.16 1.99 -2.59
C ASN A 273 -20.93 1.09 -3.81
N TYR A 274 -19.68 0.65 -4.04
CA TYR A 274 -19.30 -0.21 -5.15
C TYR A 274 -19.45 -1.70 -4.83
N PHE A 275 -19.67 -2.06 -3.59
CA PHE A 275 -19.72 -3.45 -3.13
C PHE A 275 -21.15 -3.94 -2.81
N ASN A 276 -22.16 -3.10 -3.03
CA ASN A 276 -23.57 -3.41 -2.80
C ASN A 276 -24.23 -4.17 -3.96
#